data_1a2c01cf8d23bf7b5d57416f69011b1b
#
_entry.id   1a2c01cf8d23bf7b5d57416f69011b1b
#
_cell.length_a   1.000
_cell.length_b   1.000
_cell.length_c   1.000
_cell.angle_alpha   90.00
_cell.angle_beta   90.00
_cell.angle_gamma   90.00
#
_symmetry.space_group_name_H-M   'P 1'
#
loop_
_entity.id
_entity.type
_entity.pdbx_description
1 polymer ?
#
loop_
_entity_poly.entity_id
_entity_poly.type
_entity_poly.pdbx_seq_one_letter_code
_entity_poly.pdbx_strand_id
1 'polypeptide(L)'
;MGLRLALLISASLLVLGCVKAKPAAGAREGCGSCHAPHYAEAGSCDDCHRGQPSSARKELAHARLLRGRAAEHRLRSGAAVSEGRKLVEAAACRRCHTIGGEGNRLATNLDTVVWTREQPELMASITEPVENMPVFDLDRGQTEALIAFLLSTARPDASEEAYRVQFARDASRAPSTFENKCGGCHRLLTSLGPRGFGRRGPNLSGLFTPFYPKTAPGERAWSEKLLTGWIANPRALRPETVMPPAPLSETELQQVLESLRDSGAPLR
;
A
#
# COMPACT_ATOMS: atom_id res chain seq x y z
N MET A 1 -1.20 52.07 88.69
CA MET A 1 -1.44 50.64 88.45
C MET A 1 -2.04 50.51 87.08
N GLY A 2 -1.21 50.15 86.09
CA GLY A 2 -1.61 50.10 84.69
C GLY A 2 -1.63 48.68 84.16
N LEU A 3 -2.77 48.26 83.70
CA LEU A 3 -3.02 46.94 83.15
C LEU A 3 -2.67 47.00 81.61
N ARG A 4 -1.63 46.30 81.18
CA ARG A 4 -1.25 46.18 79.77
C ARG A 4 -2.00 44.99 79.16
N LEU A 5 -2.90 45.26 78.29
CA LEU A 5 -3.64 44.27 77.51
C LEU A 5 -2.76 43.87 76.27
N ALA A 6 -2.32 42.64 76.27
CA ALA A 6 -1.53 42.09 75.12
C ALA A 6 -2.52 41.54 74.10
N LEU A 7 -2.55 42.17 72.89
CA LEU A 7 -3.27 41.63 71.71
C LEU A 7 -2.42 40.54 71.02
N LEU A 8 -2.88 39.31 71.09
CA LEU A 8 -2.37 38.22 70.29
C LEU A 8 -3.01 38.26 68.87
N ILE A 9 -2.23 38.69 67.88
CA ILE A 9 -2.62 38.62 66.48
C ILE A 9 -2.30 37.20 66.01
N SER A 10 -3.35 36.40 65.83
CA SER A 10 -3.25 35.06 65.23
C SER A 10 -3.18 35.21 63.71
N ALA A 11 -2.01 35.02 63.13
CA ALA A 11 -1.83 35.01 61.66
C ALA A 11 -2.27 33.65 61.11
N SER A 12 -3.48 33.58 60.60
CA SER A 12 -3.95 32.43 59.84
C SER A 12 -3.32 32.44 58.45
N LEU A 13 -2.31 31.58 58.22
CA LEU A 13 -1.80 31.28 56.90
C LEU A 13 -2.89 30.56 56.10
N LEU A 14 -3.52 31.30 55.19
CA LEU A 14 -4.32 30.72 54.12
C LEU A 14 -3.38 30.07 53.12
N VAL A 15 -3.18 28.75 53.23
CA VAL A 15 -2.56 27.94 52.20
C VAL A 15 -3.57 27.87 51.06
N LEU A 16 -3.41 28.73 50.06
CA LEU A 16 -4.08 28.57 48.77
C LEU A 16 -3.47 27.32 48.10
N GLY A 17 -4.03 26.16 48.41
CA GLY A 17 -3.80 24.97 47.59
C GLY A 17 -4.27 25.23 46.17
N CYS A 18 -3.34 25.15 45.20
CA CYS A 18 -3.71 25.04 43.80
C CYS A 18 -4.59 23.81 43.64
N VAL A 19 -5.88 24.01 43.72
CA VAL A 19 -6.86 23.00 43.28
C VAL A 19 -6.68 22.91 41.78
N LYS A 20 -6.02 21.84 41.29
CA LYS A 20 -6.10 21.46 39.90
C LYS A 20 -7.59 21.36 39.55
N ALA A 21 -8.11 22.34 38.85
CA ALA A 21 -9.46 22.27 38.36
C ALA A 21 -9.57 20.98 37.54
N LYS A 22 -10.45 20.08 37.96
CA LYS A 22 -10.82 18.91 37.18
C LYS A 22 -11.34 19.43 35.85
N PRO A 23 -10.79 19.03 34.68
CA PRO A 23 -11.30 19.53 33.43
C PRO A 23 -12.80 19.27 33.40
N ALA A 24 -13.58 20.28 33.01
CA ALA A 24 -15.02 20.16 32.88
C ALA A 24 -15.32 18.96 31.98
N ALA A 25 -16.26 18.12 32.40
CA ALA A 25 -16.72 17.00 31.61
C ALA A 25 -17.12 17.52 30.21
N GLY A 26 -16.30 17.24 29.17
CA GLY A 26 -16.47 17.78 27.82
C GLY A 26 -15.32 18.65 27.31
N ALA A 27 -14.19 18.80 28.03
CA ALA A 27 -13.00 19.41 27.47
C ALA A 27 -12.55 18.58 26.25
N ARG A 28 -12.71 19.15 25.06
CA ARG A 28 -12.29 18.52 23.80
C ARG A 28 -10.77 18.49 23.78
N GLU A 29 -10.20 17.29 23.61
CA GLU A 29 -8.77 17.10 23.49
C GLU A 29 -8.36 17.05 22.02
N GLY A 30 -7.09 17.30 21.73
CA GLY A 30 -6.54 17.22 20.39
C GLY A 30 -7.20 18.15 19.39
N CYS A 31 -7.57 17.66 18.25
CA CYS A 31 -8.19 18.43 17.17
C CYS A 31 -9.53 19.07 17.59
N GLY A 32 -10.26 18.41 18.47
CA GLY A 32 -11.54 18.87 19.01
C GLY A 32 -11.46 20.14 19.86
N SER A 33 -10.26 20.53 20.32
CA SER A 33 -10.06 21.78 21.06
C SER A 33 -10.24 23.02 20.18
N CYS A 34 -9.99 22.90 18.85
CA CYS A 34 -10.07 23.99 17.88
C CYS A 34 -11.20 23.80 16.85
N HIS A 35 -11.62 22.55 16.61
CA HIS A 35 -12.58 22.21 15.56
C HIS A 35 -13.85 21.57 16.12
N ALA A 36 -14.99 21.84 15.49
CA ALA A 36 -16.22 21.11 15.76
C ALA A 36 -16.11 19.68 15.20
N PRO A 37 -16.46 18.65 15.97
CA PRO A 37 -16.43 17.27 15.47
C PRO A 37 -17.52 17.04 14.42
N HIS A 38 -17.21 16.20 13.45
CA HIS A 38 -18.14 15.65 12.47
C HIS A 38 -17.83 14.16 12.29
N TYR A 39 -18.81 13.37 11.84
CA TYR A 39 -18.66 11.91 11.68
C TYR A 39 -18.04 11.23 12.92
N ALA A 40 -18.47 11.62 14.12
CA ALA A 40 -17.93 11.08 15.38
C ALA A 40 -18.06 9.56 15.52
N GLU A 41 -19.04 8.98 14.82
CA GLU A 41 -19.27 7.54 14.74
C GLU A 41 -18.23 6.79 13.88
N ALA A 42 -17.48 7.51 13.05
CA ALA A 42 -16.49 6.93 12.14
C ALA A 42 -15.10 6.77 12.76
N GLY A 43 -14.89 7.23 14.00
CA GLY A 43 -13.62 7.15 14.71
C GLY A 43 -13.06 8.50 15.13
N SER A 44 -11.75 8.55 15.38
CA SER A 44 -11.05 9.78 15.75
C SER A 44 -10.77 10.68 14.53
N CYS A 45 -10.51 11.96 14.78
CA CYS A 45 -10.24 12.92 13.70
C CYS A 45 -9.03 12.50 12.85
N ASP A 46 -8.00 11.95 13.48
CA ASP A 46 -6.75 11.54 12.83
C ASP A 46 -6.88 10.23 12.05
N ASP A 47 -7.88 9.39 12.34
CA ASP A 47 -8.19 8.20 11.52
C ASP A 47 -8.58 8.58 10.08
N CYS A 48 -9.21 9.75 9.91
CA CYS A 48 -9.60 10.25 8.59
C CYS A 48 -8.64 11.31 8.05
N HIS A 49 -8.24 12.25 8.91
CA HIS A 49 -7.51 13.44 8.50
C HIS A 49 -6.00 13.33 8.61
N ARG A 50 -5.44 12.32 9.29
CA ARG A 50 -4.05 12.31 9.70
C ARG A 50 -3.74 13.49 10.65
N GLY A 51 -2.55 14.07 10.56
CA GLY A 51 -2.10 15.15 11.42
C GLY A 51 -1.50 14.65 12.72
N GLN A 52 -1.32 15.57 13.66
CA GLN A 52 -0.80 15.26 15.01
C GLN A 52 -1.74 15.83 16.08
N PRO A 53 -2.73 15.08 16.52
CA PRO A 53 -3.75 15.56 17.46
C PRO A 53 -3.18 15.93 18.83
N SER A 54 -2.01 15.41 19.19
CA SER A 54 -1.32 15.73 20.46
C SER A 54 -0.62 17.09 20.45
N SER A 55 -0.51 17.79 19.32
CA SER A 55 0.16 19.08 19.21
C SER A 55 -0.82 20.23 19.25
N ALA A 56 -0.54 21.22 20.14
CA ALA A 56 -1.23 22.50 20.15
C ALA A 56 -0.69 23.51 19.14
N ARG A 57 0.45 23.20 18.47
CA ARG A 57 1.04 24.07 17.45
C ARG A 57 0.39 23.76 16.11
N LYS A 58 -0.27 24.77 15.51
CA LYS A 58 -1.05 24.63 14.28
C LYS A 58 -0.29 23.95 13.16
N GLU A 59 0.95 24.34 12.92
CA GLU A 59 1.78 23.83 11.83
C GLU A 59 2.11 22.33 12.01
N LEU A 60 2.33 21.91 13.25
CA LEU A 60 2.58 20.50 13.57
C LEU A 60 1.27 19.70 13.58
N ALA A 61 0.23 20.21 14.20
CA ALA A 61 -1.09 19.56 14.22
C ALA A 61 -1.60 19.28 12.80
N HIS A 62 -1.33 20.18 11.87
CA HIS A 62 -1.77 20.07 10.47
C HIS A 62 -0.70 19.49 9.51
N ALA A 63 0.42 18.99 10.02
CA ALA A 63 1.41 18.33 9.19
C ALA A 63 0.82 17.08 8.53
N ARG A 64 0.96 16.95 7.20
CA ARG A 64 0.41 15.84 6.40
C ARG A 64 -1.10 15.67 6.49
N LEU A 65 -1.83 16.73 6.77
CA LEU A 65 -3.28 16.68 6.92
C LEU A 65 -3.97 16.31 5.60
N LEU A 66 -4.81 15.29 5.61
CA LEU A 66 -5.75 15.02 4.53
C LEU A 66 -6.93 16.00 4.62
N ARG A 67 -7.20 16.72 3.53
CA ARG A 67 -8.23 17.77 3.49
C ARG A 67 -9.33 17.44 2.50
N GLY A 68 -10.53 17.93 2.78
CA GLY A 68 -11.68 17.82 1.88
C GLY A 68 -11.94 16.38 1.45
N ARG A 69 -12.15 16.15 0.16
CA ARG A 69 -12.48 14.84 -0.41
C ARG A 69 -11.46 13.74 -0.09
N ALA A 70 -10.20 14.08 0.11
CA ALA A 70 -9.20 13.07 0.45
C ALA A 70 -9.47 12.41 1.82
N ALA A 71 -9.96 13.17 2.80
CA ALA A 71 -10.37 12.60 4.08
C ALA A 71 -11.68 11.80 3.97
N GLU A 72 -12.63 12.21 3.12
CA GLU A 72 -13.88 11.48 2.87
C GLU A 72 -13.64 10.06 2.34
N HIS A 73 -12.54 9.83 1.61
CA HIS A 73 -12.21 8.49 1.10
C HIS A 73 -12.01 7.47 2.22
N ARG A 74 -11.65 7.91 3.42
CA ARG A 74 -11.55 7.05 4.61
C ARG A 74 -12.88 6.47 5.06
N LEU A 75 -14.00 7.08 4.70
CA LEU A 75 -15.34 6.54 4.96
C LEU A 75 -15.68 5.31 4.13
N ARG A 76 -14.76 4.86 3.24
CA ARG A 76 -14.89 3.66 2.41
C ARG A 76 -16.12 3.64 1.48
N SER A 77 -16.73 4.77 1.27
CA SER A 77 -17.91 4.96 0.43
C SER A 77 -17.67 6.04 -0.63
N GLY A 78 -18.51 6.04 -1.65
CA GLY A 78 -18.46 7.03 -2.71
C GLY A 78 -18.03 6.50 -4.07
N ALA A 79 -18.37 7.25 -5.11
CA ALA A 79 -18.14 6.86 -6.51
C ALA A 79 -16.65 6.70 -6.82
N ALA A 80 -15.79 7.60 -6.32
CA ALA A 80 -14.34 7.53 -6.55
C ALA A 80 -13.73 6.27 -5.94
N VAL A 81 -14.11 5.91 -4.71
CA VAL A 81 -13.63 4.68 -4.05
C VAL A 81 -14.09 3.43 -4.81
N SER A 82 -15.35 3.43 -5.27
CA SER A 82 -15.90 2.31 -6.05
C SER A 82 -15.16 2.14 -7.40
N GLU A 83 -14.90 3.24 -8.09
CA GLU A 83 -14.17 3.22 -9.36
C GLU A 83 -12.70 2.81 -9.15
N GLY A 84 -12.05 3.35 -8.14
CA GLY A 84 -10.68 2.96 -7.77
C GLY A 84 -10.55 1.47 -7.46
N ARG A 85 -11.56 0.87 -6.83
CA ARG A 85 -11.61 -0.59 -6.61
C ARG A 85 -11.59 -1.36 -7.92
N LYS A 86 -12.44 -0.97 -8.88
CA LYS A 86 -12.46 -1.62 -10.20
C LYS A 86 -11.12 -1.49 -10.92
N LEU A 87 -10.49 -0.32 -10.83
CA LEU A 87 -9.16 -0.09 -11.43
C LEU A 87 -8.09 -0.98 -10.78
N VAL A 88 -8.08 -1.13 -9.46
CA VAL A 88 -7.16 -2.04 -8.76
C VAL A 88 -7.32 -3.48 -9.24
N GLU A 89 -8.56 -3.94 -9.42
CA GLU A 89 -8.84 -5.29 -9.92
C GLU A 89 -8.44 -5.43 -11.40
N ALA A 90 -8.83 -4.48 -12.24
CA ALA A 90 -8.51 -4.50 -13.67
C ALA A 90 -7.01 -4.44 -13.95
N ALA A 91 -6.27 -3.60 -13.22
CA ALA A 91 -4.81 -3.48 -13.31
C ALA A 91 -4.07 -4.58 -12.54
N ALA A 92 -4.80 -5.43 -11.80
CA ALA A 92 -4.26 -6.53 -10.99
C ALA A 92 -3.12 -6.08 -10.05
N CYS A 93 -3.31 -4.96 -9.35
CA CYS A 93 -2.30 -4.38 -8.45
C CYS A 93 -1.88 -5.35 -7.34
N ARG A 94 -2.83 -6.18 -6.86
CA ARG A 94 -2.60 -7.18 -5.81
C ARG A 94 -1.66 -8.31 -6.21
N ARG A 95 -1.34 -8.48 -7.48
CA ARG A 95 -0.32 -9.47 -7.89
C ARG A 95 1.09 -9.12 -7.41
N CYS A 96 1.33 -7.87 -7.00
CA CYS A 96 2.61 -7.42 -6.47
C CYS A 96 2.48 -6.76 -5.09
N HIS A 97 1.39 -6.04 -4.84
CA HIS A 97 1.17 -5.23 -3.65
C HIS A 97 0.13 -5.85 -2.70
N THR A 98 0.31 -5.61 -1.40
CA THR A 98 -0.76 -5.81 -0.41
C THR A 98 -1.65 -4.57 -0.37
N ILE A 99 -2.97 -4.77 -0.51
CA ILE A 99 -4.00 -3.72 -0.52
C ILE A 99 -5.22 -4.23 0.25
N GLY A 100 -5.59 -3.57 1.34
CA GLY A 100 -6.69 -3.98 2.20
C GLY A 100 -6.42 -5.28 2.97
N GLY A 101 -5.15 -5.63 3.17
CA GLY A 101 -4.71 -6.88 3.80
C GLY A 101 -4.62 -8.06 2.84
N GLU A 102 -4.90 -7.86 1.55
CA GLU A 102 -4.88 -8.90 0.52
C GLU A 102 -3.85 -8.58 -0.57
N GLY A 103 -3.21 -9.60 -1.10
CA GLY A 103 -2.25 -9.47 -2.20
C GLY A 103 -0.91 -10.11 -1.93
N ASN A 104 -0.04 -10.06 -2.92
CA ASN A 104 1.32 -10.57 -2.82
C ASN A 104 2.25 -9.53 -2.18
N ARG A 105 3.41 -10.00 -1.68
CA ARG A 105 4.41 -9.17 -1.00
C ARG A 105 5.67 -8.96 -1.86
N LEU A 106 5.50 -8.81 -3.17
CA LEU A 106 6.61 -8.59 -4.10
C LEU A 106 7.05 -7.13 -4.20
N ALA A 107 6.15 -6.23 -3.88
CA ALA A 107 6.36 -4.79 -3.92
C ALA A 107 5.85 -4.15 -2.63
N THR A 108 6.06 -2.86 -2.46
CA THR A 108 5.70 -2.10 -1.26
C THR A 108 4.26 -2.38 -0.80
N ASN A 109 4.07 -2.57 0.51
CA ASN A 109 2.75 -2.68 1.11
C ASN A 109 2.01 -1.33 1.01
N LEU A 110 0.93 -1.30 0.24
CA LEU A 110 0.18 -0.06 0.02
C LEU A 110 -0.73 0.30 1.19
N ASP A 111 -1.04 -0.64 2.09
CA ASP A 111 -1.82 -0.33 3.29
C ASP A 111 -1.07 0.62 4.24
N THR A 112 0.26 0.49 4.31
CA THR A 112 1.11 1.34 5.16
C THR A 112 1.66 2.55 4.42
N VAL A 113 2.24 2.35 3.24
CA VAL A 113 2.93 3.42 2.54
C VAL A 113 2.01 4.55 2.09
N VAL A 114 0.79 4.22 1.66
CA VAL A 114 -0.20 5.23 1.26
C VAL A 114 -0.55 6.16 2.41
N TRP A 115 -0.51 5.67 3.65
CA TRP A 115 -0.76 6.48 4.83
C TRP A 115 0.36 7.49 5.12
N THR A 116 1.58 7.21 4.70
CA THR A 116 2.76 8.06 4.98
C THR A 116 3.15 8.99 3.85
N ARG A 117 2.60 8.80 2.64
CA ARG A 117 2.94 9.58 1.45
C ARG A 117 1.94 10.69 1.17
N GLU A 118 2.41 11.75 0.54
CA GLU A 118 1.56 12.83 0.04
C GLU A 118 0.88 12.43 -1.28
N GLN A 119 -0.32 13.00 -1.55
CA GLN A 119 -1.06 12.67 -2.77
C GLN A 119 -0.27 12.91 -4.07
N PRO A 120 0.50 14.01 -4.23
CA PRO A 120 1.32 14.21 -5.43
C PRO A 120 2.38 13.12 -5.62
N GLU A 121 2.97 12.61 -4.54
CA GLU A 121 3.94 11.51 -4.59
C GLU A 121 3.28 10.20 -5.03
N LEU A 122 2.08 9.93 -4.51
CA LEU A 122 1.30 8.76 -4.93
C LEU A 122 0.92 8.85 -6.41
N MET A 123 0.48 10.04 -6.85
CA MET A 123 0.17 10.32 -8.25
C MET A 123 1.37 10.02 -9.14
N ALA A 124 2.53 10.62 -8.84
CA ALA A 124 3.77 10.41 -9.59
C ALA A 124 4.18 8.94 -9.63
N SER A 125 4.07 8.21 -8.51
CA SER A 125 4.42 6.79 -8.45
C SER A 125 3.55 5.90 -9.35
N ILE A 126 2.32 6.32 -9.66
CA ILE A 126 1.40 5.59 -10.54
C ILE A 126 1.62 5.98 -12.00
N THR A 127 1.81 7.28 -12.29
CA THR A 127 1.95 7.79 -13.66
C THR A 127 3.36 7.62 -14.22
N GLU A 128 4.37 7.64 -13.35
CA GLU A 128 5.78 7.47 -13.69
C GLU A 128 6.39 6.30 -12.90
N PRO A 129 5.93 5.07 -13.14
CA PRO A 129 6.30 3.93 -12.32
C PRO A 129 7.77 3.53 -12.50
N VAL A 130 8.38 3.07 -11.41
CA VAL A 130 9.74 2.52 -11.43
C VAL A 130 9.77 1.13 -12.08
N GLU A 131 10.95 0.70 -12.47
CA GLU A 131 11.37 -0.42 -13.33
C GLU A 131 10.39 -1.59 -13.57
N ASN A 132 9.80 -2.18 -12.54
CA ASN A 132 8.98 -3.39 -12.68
C ASN A 132 7.48 -3.13 -12.56
N MET A 133 7.08 -1.98 -12.08
CA MET A 133 5.69 -1.58 -12.08
C MET A 133 5.27 -1.26 -13.52
N PRO A 134 4.17 -1.84 -14.01
CA PRO A 134 3.65 -1.51 -15.35
C PRO A 134 3.21 -0.05 -15.46
N VAL A 135 3.33 0.50 -16.65
CA VAL A 135 2.63 1.74 -17.00
C VAL A 135 1.18 1.37 -17.32
N PHE A 136 0.23 2.05 -16.70
CA PHE A 136 -1.20 1.71 -16.81
C PHE A 136 -1.97 2.69 -17.71
N ASP A 137 -1.33 3.76 -18.21
CA ASP A 137 -1.94 4.81 -19.06
C ASP A 137 -3.28 5.34 -18.50
N LEU A 138 -3.35 5.49 -17.19
CA LEU A 138 -4.52 6.03 -16.50
C LEU A 138 -4.60 7.54 -16.70
N ASP A 139 -5.78 8.04 -16.97
CA ASP A 139 -6.02 9.48 -16.91
C ASP A 139 -5.98 10.01 -15.46
N ARG A 140 -6.02 11.33 -15.32
CA ARG A 140 -5.95 11.97 -14.00
C ARG A 140 -7.10 11.54 -13.08
N GLY A 141 -8.33 11.48 -13.61
CA GLY A 141 -9.50 11.10 -12.81
C GLY A 141 -9.44 9.66 -12.33
N GLN A 142 -8.98 8.76 -13.21
CA GLN A 142 -8.74 7.35 -12.88
C GLN A 142 -7.65 7.21 -11.81
N THR A 143 -6.57 7.95 -11.93
CA THR A 143 -5.48 7.93 -10.94
C THR A 143 -5.95 8.47 -9.60
N GLU A 144 -6.73 9.55 -9.58
CA GLU A 144 -7.35 10.09 -8.36
C GLU A 144 -8.31 9.07 -7.73
N ALA A 145 -9.12 8.38 -8.53
CA ALA A 145 -10.01 7.33 -8.04
C ALA A 145 -9.26 6.14 -7.45
N LEU A 146 -8.17 5.73 -8.10
CA LEU A 146 -7.29 4.68 -7.58
C LEU A 146 -6.71 5.07 -6.23
N ILE A 147 -6.18 6.29 -6.08
CA ILE A 147 -5.66 6.81 -4.81
C ILE A 147 -6.78 6.87 -3.76
N ALA A 148 -8.00 7.27 -4.14
CA ALA A 148 -9.14 7.27 -3.24
C ALA A 148 -9.41 5.89 -2.65
N PHE A 149 -9.39 4.84 -3.47
CA PHE A 149 -9.54 3.48 -2.98
C PHE A 149 -8.38 3.04 -2.09
N LEU A 150 -7.14 3.34 -2.45
CA LEU A 150 -5.97 3.02 -1.62
C LEU A 150 -6.04 3.71 -0.25
N LEU A 151 -6.42 4.99 -0.21
CA LEU A 151 -6.66 5.71 1.05
C LEU A 151 -7.77 5.08 1.89
N SER A 152 -8.83 4.57 1.25
CA SER A 152 -9.94 3.92 1.96
C SER A 152 -9.54 2.60 2.64
N THR A 153 -8.53 1.91 2.11
CA THR A 153 -8.03 0.63 2.65
C THR A 153 -6.80 0.77 3.52
N ALA A 154 -6.17 1.94 3.54
CA ALA A 154 -4.93 2.19 4.28
C ALA A 154 -5.08 1.85 5.78
N ARG A 155 -4.06 1.23 6.36
CA ARG A 155 -3.98 0.81 7.76
C ARG A 155 -2.72 1.40 8.39
N PRO A 156 -2.84 2.52 9.09
CA PRO A 156 -1.67 3.20 9.69
C PRO A 156 -0.95 2.38 10.75
N ASP A 157 -1.68 1.48 11.38
CA ASP A 157 -1.25 0.59 12.47
C ASP A 157 -0.96 -0.86 12.00
N ALA A 158 -1.06 -1.12 10.69
CA ALA A 158 -0.68 -2.42 10.18
C ALA A 158 0.78 -2.68 10.54
N SER A 159 1.04 -3.70 11.33
CA SER A 159 2.39 -4.15 11.63
C SER A 159 3.08 -4.46 10.31
N GLU A 160 4.11 -3.70 9.98
CA GLU A 160 5.02 -4.10 8.92
C GLU A 160 5.73 -5.37 9.36
N GLU A 161 5.18 -6.53 9.03
CA GLU A 161 6.07 -7.66 8.84
C GLU A 161 7.06 -7.20 7.77
N ALA A 162 8.28 -6.93 8.24
CA ALA A 162 9.33 -6.44 7.38
C ALA A 162 9.59 -7.48 6.28
N TYR A 163 9.07 -7.21 5.09
CA TYR A 163 9.50 -7.95 3.92
C TYR A 163 10.41 -7.07 3.07
N ARG A 164 11.47 -7.68 2.57
CA ARG A 164 12.45 -6.97 1.76
C ARG A 164 11.92 -6.81 0.34
N VAL A 165 11.67 -5.58 -0.07
CA VAL A 165 11.36 -5.27 -1.47
C VAL A 165 12.67 -4.96 -2.20
N GLN A 166 12.97 -5.71 -3.25
CA GLN A 166 14.14 -5.51 -4.07
C GLN A 166 13.72 -4.98 -5.44
N PHE A 167 13.99 -3.71 -5.71
CA PHE A 167 13.66 -3.08 -6.98
C PHE A 167 14.82 -3.09 -7.98
N ALA A 168 16.06 -3.13 -7.50
CA ALA A 168 17.24 -3.11 -8.33
C ALA A 168 17.71 -4.52 -8.69
N ARG A 169 18.28 -4.66 -9.89
CA ARG A 169 19.00 -5.88 -10.26
C ARG A 169 20.31 -5.94 -9.50
N ASP A 170 20.59 -7.12 -8.97
CA ASP A 170 21.94 -7.45 -8.57
C ASP A 170 22.77 -7.78 -9.83
N ALA A 171 23.57 -6.82 -10.27
CA ALA A 171 24.43 -6.97 -11.46
C ALA A 171 25.54 -8.00 -11.27
N SER A 172 25.88 -8.38 -10.03
CA SER A 172 26.89 -9.39 -9.72
C SER A 172 26.37 -10.81 -9.86
N ARG A 173 25.06 -10.98 -9.93
CA ARG A 173 24.41 -12.30 -9.97
C ARG A 173 24.34 -12.84 -11.41
N ALA A 174 24.70 -14.10 -11.58
CA ALA A 174 24.55 -14.78 -12.87
C ALA A 174 23.08 -14.80 -13.34
N PRO A 175 22.82 -14.57 -14.64
CA PRO A 175 21.47 -14.63 -15.19
C PRO A 175 20.83 -16.00 -14.96
N SER A 176 19.55 -15.99 -14.54
CA SER A 176 18.76 -17.21 -14.39
C SER A 176 18.33 -17.79 -15.74
N THR A 177 17.88 -19.03 -15.75
CA THR A 177 17.27 -19.64 -16.94
C THR A 177 16.09 -18.83 -17.45
N PHE A 178 15.27 -18.27 -16.56
CA PHE A 178 14.20 -17.37 -16.96
C PHE A 178 14.74 -16.15 -17.71
N GLU A 179 15.79 -15.50 -17.21
CA GLU A 179 16.36 -14.32 -17.88
C GLU A 179 16.93 -14.66 -19.24
N ASN A 180 17.61 -15.80 -19.37
CA ASN A 180 18.22 -16.22 -20.64
C ASN A 180 17.19 -16.65 -21.69
N LYS A 181 16.12 -17.33 -21.30
CA LYS A 181 15.14 -17.93 -22.23
C LYS A 181 13.88 -17.07 -22.42
N CYS A 182 13.47 -16.35 -21.41
CA CYS A 182 12.19 -15.63 -21.39
C CYS A 182 12.37 -14.11 -21.18
N GLY A 183 13.45 -13.71 -20.53
CA GLY A 183 13.68 -12.35 -20.04
C GLY A 183 13.83 -11.28 -21.11
N GLY A 184 14.14 -11.67 -22.36
CA GLY A 184 14.18 -10.74 -23.51
C GLY A 184 12.80 -10.22 -23.94
N CYS A 185 11.74 -10.97 -23.61
CA CYS A 185 10.35 -10.59 -23.91
C CYS A 185 9.55 -10.29 -22.65
N HIS A 186 9.79 -10.99 -21.56
CA HIS A 186 9.02 -10.90 -20.32
C HIS A 186 9.80 -10.27 -19.17
N ARG A 187 9.04 -9.78 -18.18
CA ARG A 187 9.53 -9.36 -16.88
C ARG A 187 8.92 -10.22 -15.81
N LEU A 188 9.64 -10.35 -14.71
CA LEU A 188 9.25 -11.09 -13.53
C LEU A 188 9.85 -10.42 -12.31
N LEU A 189 9.06 -10.12 -11.31
CA LEU A 189 9.54 -9.73 -9.99
C LEU A 189 9.48 -10.94 -9.07
N THR A 190 10.59 -11.26 -8.43
CA THR A 190 10.72 -12.35 -7.46
C THR A 190 11.11 -11.81 -6.10
N SER A 191 11.08 -12.66 -5.06
CA SER A 191 11.59 -12.32 -3.74
C SER A 191 13.07 -11.90 -3.74
N LEU A 192 13.84 -12.37 -4.73
CA LEU A 192 15.24 -12.03 -4.94
C LEU A 192 15.47 -10.87 -5.91
N GLY A 193 14.41 -10.16 -6.28
CA GLY A 193 14.46 -9.00 -7.16
C GLY A 193 13.98 -9.28 -8.59
N PRO A 194 14.15 -8.28 -9.47
CA PRO A 194 13.65 -8.32 -10.84
C PRO A 194 14.42 -9.30 -11.72
N ARG A 195 13.68 -9.95 -12.63
CA ARG A 195 14.17 -10.85 -13.66
C ARG A 195 13.67 -10.41 -15.03
N GLY A 196 14.51 -10.50 -16.03
CA GLY A 196 14.16 -10.07 -17.38
C GLY A 196 13.98 -8.56 -17.53
N PHE A 197 13.91 -8.09 -18.76
CA PHE A 197 13.79 -6.67 -19.09
C PHE A 197 12.81 -6.40 -20.22
N GLY A 198 12.31 -7.46 -20.87
CA GLY A 198 11.46 -7.38 -22.04
C GLY A 198 10.10 -6.75 -21.75
N ARG A 199 9.53 -6.12 -22.79
CA ARG A 199 8.21 -5.47 -22.74
C ARG A 199 7.27 -5.99 -23.83
N ARG A 200 7.71 -6.95 -24.66
CA ARG A 200 6.90 -7.53 -25.73
C ARG A 200 5.84 -8.49 -25.20
N GLY A 201 6.18 -9.23 -24.15
CA GLY A 201 5.27 -10.13 -23.48
C GLY A 201 4.74 -9.54 -22.17
N PRO A 202 3.67 -10.14 -21.60
CA PRO A 202 3.15 -9.71 -20.31
C PRO A 202 4.20 -9.85 -19.20
N ASN A 203 4.07 -8.99 -18.18
CA ASN A 203 4.80 -9.15 -16.93
C ASN A 203 4.22 -10.37 -16.19
N LEU A 204 5.07 -11.34 -15.83
CA LEU A 204 4.68 -12.62 -15.26
C LEU A 204 4.72 -12.67 -13.73
N SER A 205 4.95 -11.53 -13.06
CA SER A 205 4.95 -11.47 -11.59
C SER A 205 3.65 -11.98 -11.02
N GLY A 206 3.73 -12.91 -10.08
CA GLY A 206 2.58 -13.51 -9.42
C GLY A 206 1.75 -14.45 -10.30
N LEU A 207 2.30 -15.02 -11.38
CA LEU A 207 1.58 -15.80 -12.39
C LEU A 207 0.71 -16.92 -11.80
N PHE A 208 1.18 -17.63 -10.78
CA PHE A 208 0.48 -18.74 -10.15
C PHE A 208 -0.35 -18.34 -8.92
N THR A 209 -0.50 -17.04 -8.68
CA THR A 209 -1.31 -16.55 -7.55
C THR A 209 -2.74 -16.29 -7.97
N PRO A 210 -3.69 -16.26 -7.02
CA PRO A 210 -5.08 -15.92 -7.33
C PRO A 210 -5.27 -14.47 -7.80
N PHE A 211 -4.24 -13.62 -7.62
CA PHE A 211 -4.25 -12.21 -7.99
C PHE A 211 -3.79 -11.94 -9.42
N TYR A 212 -3.27 -12.95 -10.12
CA TYR A 212 -2.92 -12.81 -11.53
C TYR A 212 -4.18 -12.90 -12.40
N PRO A 213 -4.31 -12.07 -13.45
CA PRO A 213 -5.46 -12.13 -14.34
C PRO A 213 -5.64 -13.52 -14.96
N LYS A 214 -6.89 -13.95 -15.09
CA LYS A 214 -7.25 -15.25 -15.70
C LYS A 214 -7.06 -15.23 -17.20
N THR A 215 -5.81 -15.15 -17.65
CA THR A 215 -5.44 -15.01 -19.07
C THR A 215 -4.97 -16.30 -19.73
N ALA A 216 -5.02 -17.43 -19.05
CA ALA A 216 -4.79 -18.71 -19.70
C ALA A 216 -5.94 -19.07 -20.67
N PRO A 217 -5.70 -19.91 -21.66
CA PRO A 217 -6.72 -20.30 -22.64
C PRO A 217 -8.03 -20.74 -21.96
N GLY A 218 -9.16 -20.18 -22.40
CA GLY A 218 -10.46 -20.36 -21.78
C GLY A 218 -10.67 -19.54 -20.51
N GLU A 219 -10.01 -18.38 -20.39
CA GLU A 219 -10.15 -17.43 -19.26
C GLU A 219 -9.91 -18.08 -17.88
N ARG A 220 -8.93 -18.96 -17.83
CA ARG A 220 -8.57 -19.71 -16.62
C ARG A 220 -7.33 -19.08 -15.94
N ALA A 221 -7.18 -19.40 -14.66
CA ALA A 221 -5.94 -19.17 -13.96
C ALA A 221 -4.80 -20.03 -14.56
N TRP A 222 -3.59 -19.49 -14.54
CA TRP A 222 -2.42 -20.25 -14.95
C TRP A 222 -2.06 -21.32 -13.94
N SER A 223 -1.71 -22.49 -14.42
CA SER A 223 -1.11 -23.58 -13.65
C SER A 223 0.16 -24.03 -14.33
N GLU A 224 1.04 -24.72 -13.60
CA GLU A 224 2.27 -25.26 -14.16
C GLU A 224 2.01 -26.15 -15.38
N LYS A 225 1.03 -27.03 -15.31
CA LYS A 225 0.63 -27.89 -16.43
C LYS A 225 0.22 -27.10 -17.67
N LEU A 226 -0.59 -26.04 -17.50
CA LEU A 226 -0.99 -25.17 -18.62
C LEU A 226 0.18 -24.39 -19.18
N LEU A 227 1.05 -23.88 -18.31
CA LEU A 227 2.24 -23.13 -18.71
C LEU A 227 3.23 -24.03 -19.46
N THR A 228 3.46 -25.26 -19.01
CA THR A 228 4.33 -26.23 -19.70
C THR A 228 3.84 -26.48 -21.12
N GLY A 229 2.55 -26.74 -21.31
CA GLY A 229 1.94 -26.90 -22.63
C GLY A 229 2.04 -25.62 -23.47
N TRP A 230 1.85 -24.45 -22.86
CA TRP A 230 1.98 -23.16 -23.51
C TRP A 230 3.42 -22.91 -24.00
N ILE A 231 4.42 -23.14 -23.16
CA ILE A 231 5.85 -22.96 -23.51
C ILE A 231 6.24 -23.88 -24.66
N ALA A 232 5.75 -25.12 -24.66
CA ALA A 232 6.06 -26.09 -25.70
C ALA A 232 5.45 -25.71 -27.05
N ASN A 233 4.17 -25.30 -27.08
CA ASN A 233 3.50 -24.88 -28.31
C ASN A 233 2.37 -23.89 -28.01
N PRO A 234 2.67 -22.58 -27.93
CA PRO A 234 1.64 -21.57 -27.63
C PRO A 234 0.50 -21.53 -28.63
N ARG A 235 0.82 -21.74 -29.94
CA ARG A 235 -0.16 -21.66 -31.03
C ARG A 235 -1.15 -22.81 -31.04
N ALA A 236 -0.81 -23.95 -30.47
CA ALA A 236 -1.76 -25.06 -30.27
C ALA A 236 -2.89 -24.68 -29.29
N LEU A 237 -2.61 -23.77 -28.34
CA LEU A 237 -3.56 -23.31 -27.35
C LEU A 237 -4.23 -21.97 -27.69
N ARG A 238 -3.53 -21.12 -28.46
CA ARG A 238 -4.03 -19.84 -28.98
C ARG A 238 -3.36 -19.53 -30.33
N PRO A 239 -4.03 -19.81 -31.44
CA PRO A 239 -3.45 -19.74 -32.79
C PRO A 239 -2.89 -18.35 -33.16
N GLU A 240 -3.51 -17.29 -32.67
CA GLU A 240 -3.16 -15.91 -32.96
C GLU A 240 -1.97 -15.36 -32.11
N THR A 241 -1.44 -16.16 -31.17
CA THR A 241 -0.34 -15.67 -30.31
C THR A 241 0.95 -15.44 -31.11
N VAL A 242 1.66 -14.37 -30.76
CA VAL A 242 2.96 -14.05 -31.32
C VAL A 242 4.13 -14.67 -30.53
N MET A 243 3.85 -15.28 -29.38
CA MET A 243 4.87 -15.95 -28.60
C MET A 243 5.38 -17.19 -29.37
N PRO A 244 6.68 -17.31 -29.65
CA PRO A 244 7.22 -18.52 -30.26
C PRO A 244 7.26 -19.68 -29.27
N PRO A 245 7.29 -20.93 -29.72
CA PRO A 245 7.67 -22.06 -28.88
C PRO A 245 9.06 -21.84 -28.25
N ALA A 246 9.20 -22.21 -26.98
CA ALA A 246 10.48 -22.12 -26.28
C ALA A 246 10.86 -23.55 -25.81
N PRO A 247 11.59 -24.32 -26.63
CA PRO A 247 12.01 -25.65 -26.22
C PRO A 247 12.97 -25.56 -25.05
N LEU A 248 12.59 -26.15 -23.93
CA LEU A 248 13.37 -26.23 -22.70
C LEU A 248 13.65 -27.71 -22.40
N SER A 249 14.85 -28.02 -21.90
CA SER A 249 15.11 -29.27 -21.25
C SER A 249 14.27 -29.38 -19.97
N GLU A 250 14.11 -30.57 -19.42
CA GLU A 250 13.37 -30.77 -18.18
C GLU A 250 13.95 -29.93 -17.02
N THR A 251 15.28 -29.89 -16.91
CA THR A 251 15.99 -29.07 -15.91
C THR A 251 15.71 -27.58 -16.11
N GLU A 252 15.80 -27.07 -17.35
CA GLU A 252 15.49 -25.66 -17.65
C GLU A 252 14.04 -25.32 -17.34
N LEU A 253 13.10 -26.21 -17.67
CA LEU A 253 11.69 -26.03 -17.36
C LEU A 253 11.47 -25.91 -15.84
N GLN A 254 12.07 -26.79 -15.05
CA GLN A 254 11.96 -26.73 -13.59
C GLN A 254 12.52 -25.42 -13.03
N GLN A 255 13.66 -24.94 -13.51
CA GLN A 255 14.25 -23.66 -13.10
C GLN A 255 13.36 -22.45 -13.45
N VAL A 256 12.70 -22.49 -14.60
CA VAL A 256 11.72 -21.46 -14.98
C VAL A 256 10.51 -21.51 -14.05
N LEU A 257 9.95 -22.69 -13.78
CA LEU A 257 8.82 -22.87 -12.86
C LEU A 257 9.16 -22.41 -11.45
N GLU A 258 10.36 -22.72 -10.95
CA GLU A 258 10.83 -22.23 -9.64
C GLU A 258 10.86 -20.71 -9.57
N SER A 259 11.40 -20.04 -10.60
CA SER A 259 11.41 -18.58 -10.67
C SER A 259 9.99 -17.99 -10.63
N LEU A 260 9.03 -18.64 -11.28
CA LEU A 260 7.64 -18.22 -11.30
C LEU A 260 6.91 -18.50 -9.98
N ARG A 261 7.22 -19.59 -9.28
CA ARG A 261 6.73 -19.88 -7.92
C ARG A 261 7.24 -18.85 -6.92
N ASP A 262 8.53 -18.52 -6.99
CA ASP A 262 9.14 -17.51 -6.11
C ASP A 262 8.51 -16.12 -6.30
N SER A 263 7.98 -15.85 -7.48
CA SER A 263 7.20 -14.65 -7.79
C SER A 263 5.83 -14.59 -7.08
N GLY A 264 5.42 -15.60 -6.35
CA GLY A 264 4.13 -15.62 -5.63
C GLY A 264 4.23 -16.14 -4.21
N ALA A 265 5.41 -16.59 -3.80
CA ALA A 265 5.60 -17.09 -2.45
C ALA A 265 5.60 -15.94 -1.44
N PRO A 266 4.90 -16.08 -0.28
CA PRO A 266 5.14 -15.19 0.84
C PRO A 266 6.61 -15.34 1.24
N LEU A 267 7.31 -14.23 1.43
CA LEU A 267 8.67 -14.26 1.96
C LEU A 267 8.65 -14.95 3.32
N ARG A 268 9.46 -16.00 3.46
CA ARG A 268 9.67 -16.70 4.72
C ARG A 268 10.63 -15.90 5.60
#